data_0cefadcfd523e070a0962086c92c0284
#
_entry.id   0cefadcfd523e070a0962086c92c0284
#
_cell.length_a   1.000
_cell.length_b   1.000
_cell.length_c   1.000
_cell.angle_alpha   90.00
_cell.angle_beta   90.00
_cell.angle_gamma   90.00
#
_symmetry.space_group_name_H-M   'P 1'
#
loop_
_entity.id
_entity.type
_entity.pdbx_description
1 polymer ?
#
loop_
_entity_poly.entity_id
_entity_poly.type
_entity_poly.pdbx_seq_one_letter_code
_entity_poly.pdbx_strand_id
1 'polypeptide(L)'
;AMRSAAAFAGQDQARKAALEAFNAAEAALYRVNSALGSKAGKALDRETRNKIKEAVRNLEKVLRHKKADKLTPEDVQALNAAREALSAIATPLVTQWESEK
;
A
#
# COMPACT_ATOMS: atom_id res chain seq x y z
N ALA A 1 -35.98 -7.63 -8.49
CA ALA A 1 -35.03 -8.71 -8.22
C ALA A 1 -33.66 -8.42 -8.82
N MET A 2 -33.62 -7.94 -10.04
CA MET A 2 -32.35 -7.62 -10.71
C MET A 2 -31.63 -6.45 -10.05
N ARG A 3 -32.37 -5.45 -9.58
CA ARG A 3 -31.78 -4.32 -8.87
C ARG A 3 -31.12 -4.73 -7.56
N SER A 4 -31.78 -5.64 -6.82
CA SER A 4 -31.20 -6.13 -5.57
C SER A 4 -29.93 -6.90 -5.82
N ALA A 5 -29.89 -7.74 -6.85
CA ALA A 5 -28.71 -8.48 -7.21
C ALA A 5 -27.57 -7.55 -7.63
N ALA A 6 -27.87 -6.48 -8.38
CA ALA A 6 -26.88 -5.50 -8.78
C ALA A 6 -26.33 -4.73 -7.57
N ALA A 7 -27.20 -4.38 -6.61
CA ALA A 7 -26.78 -3.70 -5.40
C ALA A 7 -25.86 -4.58 -4.54
N PHE A 8 -26.21 -5.86 -4.40
CA PHE A 8 -25.36 -6.82 -3.68
C PHE A 8 -24.02 -7.01 -4.37
N ALA A 9 -24.02 -7.12 -5.69
CA ALA A 9 -22.78 -7.25 -6.44
C ALA A 9 -21.88 -6.02 -6.23
N GLY A 10 -22.50 -4.82 -6.21
CA GLY A 10 -21.75 -3.60 -5.96
C GLY A 10 -21.13 -3.55 -4.57
N GLN A 11 -21.88 -3.99 -3.55
CA GLN A 11 -21.39 -4.03 -2.18
C GLN A 11 -20.27 -5.06 -2.02
N ASP A 12 -20.42 -6.23 -2.63
CA ASP A 12 -19.40 -7.26 -2.60
C ASP A 12 -18.11 -6.80 -3.29
N GLN A 13 -18.26 -6.12 -4.42
CA GLN A 13 -17.11 -5.57 -5.13
C GLN A 13 -16.42 -4.49 -4.30
N ALA A 14 -17.17 -3.64 -3.62
CA ALA A 14 -16.60 -2.61 -2.76
C ALA A 14 -15.84 -3.23 -1.59
N ARG A 15 -16.39 -4.26 -0.95
CA ARG A 15 -15.70 -4.98 0.12
C ARG A 15 -14.44 -5.65 -0.38
N LYS A 16 -14.53 -6.30 -1.52
CA LYS A 16 -13.40 -6.98 -2.13
C LYS A 16 -12.30 -5.99 -2.48
N ALA A 17 -12.67 -4.86 -3.08
CA ALA A 17 -11.72 -3.80 -3.40
C ALA A 17 -11.06 -3.25 -2.14
N ALA A 18 -11.82 -3.08 -1.06
CA ALA A 18 -11.28 -2.61 0.21
C ALA A 18 -10.28 -3.60 0.81
N LEU A 19 -10.62 -4.89 0.81
CA LEU A 19 -9.72 -5.93 1.30
C LEU A 19 -8.46 -6.01 0.45
N GLU A 20 -8.60 -5.94 -0.86
CA GLU A 20 -7.46 -5.95 -1.77
C GLU A 20 -6.56 -4.74 -1.56
N ALA A 21 -7.14 -3.56 -1.39
CA ALA A 21 -6.39 -2.34 -1.12
C ALA A 21 -5.62 -2.44 0.20
N PHE A 22 -6.29 -2.95 1.24
CA PHE A 22 -5.67 -3.12 2.55
C PHE A 22 -4.51 -4.11 2.49
N ASN A 23 -4.74 -5.27 1.88
CA ASN A 23 -3.71 -6.30 1.74
C ASN A 23 -2.55 -5.82 0.88
N ALA A 24 -2.83 -5.11 -0.21
CA ALA A 24 -1.80 -4.55 -1.08
C ALA A 24 -0.95 -3.53 -0.34
N ALA A 25 -1.58 -2.70 0.50
CA ALA A 25 -0.86 -1.71 1.30
C ALA A 25 0.05 -2.39 2.32
N GLU A 26 -0.43 -3.42 3.01
CA GLU A 26 0.39 -4.17 3.96
C GLU A 26 1.56 -4.85 3.25
N ALA A 27 1.31 -5.45 2.09
CA ALA A 27 2.36 -6.11 1.31
C ALA A 27 3.40 -5.10 0.84
N ALA A 28 2.97 -3.92 0.41
CA ALA A 28 3.88 -2.86 -0.01
C ALA A 28 4.76 -2.40 1.16
N LEU A 29 4.18 -2.22 2.34
CA LEU A 29 4.92 -1.85 3.54
C LEU A 29 5.98 -2.91 3.88
N TYR A 30 5.59 -4.16 3.85
CA TYR A 30 6.52 -5.26 4.14
C TYR A 30 7.69 -5.26 3.17
N ARG A 31 7.40 -5.17 1.86
CA ARG A 31 8.45 -5.17 0.84
C ARG A 31 9.40 -4.00 0.99
N VAL A 32 8.84 -2.81 1.17
CA VAL A 32 9.66 -1.59 1.28
C VAL A 32 10.50 -1.62 2.55
N ASN A 33 9.92 -2.03 3.68
CA ASN A 33 10.68 -2.14 4.93
C ASN A 33 11.80 -3.17 4.83
N SER A 34 11.52 -4.31 4.19
CA SER A 34 12.54 -5.34 3.97
C SER A 34 13.65 -4.82 3.06
N ALA A 35 13.28 -4.11 1.98
CA ALA A 35 14.24 -3.54 1.05
C ALA A 35 15.09 -2.45 1.71
N LEU A 36 14.50 -1.63 2.58
CA LEU A 36 15.24 -0.61 3.32
C LEU A 36 16.31 -1.21 4.25
N GLY A 37 16.02 -2.38 4.81
CA GLY A 37 16.97 -3.09 5.67
C GLY A 37 18.02 -3.89 4.91
N SER A 38 17.88 -4.02 3.60
CA SER A 38 18.82 -4.77 2.76
C SER A 38 19.97 -3.89 2.30
N LYS A 39 20.91 -4.49 1.56
CA LYS A 39 22.03 -3.76 0.95
C LYS A 39 21.52 -2.67 0.01
N ALA A 40 20.43 -2.95 -0.73
CA ALA A 40 19.84 -1.95 -1.62
C ALA A 40 19.40 -0.72 -0.86
N GLY A 41 18.78 -0.91 0.31
CA GLY A 41 18.36 0.21 1.16
C GLY A 41 19.55 0.99 1.71
N LYS A 42 20.60 0.31 2.09
CA LYS A 42 21.81 0.96 2.60
C LYS A 42 22.55 1.73 1.53
N ALA A 43 22.40 1.33 0.27
CA ALA A 43 23.03 2.01 -0.85
C ALA A 43 22.33 3.29 -1.26
N LEU A 44 21.12 3.52 -0.77
CA LEU A 44 20.37 4.74 -1.08
C LEU A 44 21.00 5.96 -0.43
N ASP A 45 20.92 7.10 -1.12
CA ASP A 45 21.29 8.36 -0.53
C ASP A 45 20.30 8.74 0.57
N ARG A 46 20.76 9.61 1.46
CA ARG A 46 19.97 9.99 2.64
C ARG A 46 18.62 10.61 2.26
N GLU A 47 18.63 11.46 1.24
CA GLU A 47 17.42 12.15 0.80
C GLU A 47 16.37 11.18 0.28
N THR A 48 16.76 10.25 -0.58
CA THR A 48 15.87 9.25 -1.13
C THR A 48 15.33 8.34 -0.03
N ARG A 49 16.20 7.91 0.87
CA ARG A 49 15.81 7.07 2.01
C ARG A 49 14.77 7.77 2.88
N ASN A 50 14.98 9.05 3.16
CA ASN A 50 14.05 9.84 3.99
C ASN A 50 12.69 9.98 3.31
N LYS A 51 12.66 10.19 1.99
CA LYS A 51 11.41 10.28 1.23
C LYS A 51 10.64 8.97 1.30
N ILE A 52 11.33 7.85 1.15
CA ILE A 52 10.70 6.53 1.23
C ILE A 52 10.16 6.28 2.63
N LYS A 53 10.94 6.59 3.67
CA LYS A 53 10.50 6.42 5.06
C LYS A 53 9.28 7.28 5.37
N GLU A 54 9.24 8.49 4.84
CA GLU A 54 8.09 9.38 5.03
C GLU A 54 6.84 8.80 4.37
N ALA A 55 6.97 8.29 3.14
CA ALA A 55 5.85 7.65 2.46
C ALA A 55 5.37 6.40 3.21
N VAL A 56 6.30 5.63 3.76
CA VAL A 56 5.97 4.47 4.60
C VAL A 56 5.15 4.89 5.81
N ARG A 57 5.58 5.95 6.49
CA ARG A 57 4.84 6.46 7.66
C ARG A 57 3.44 6.93 7.29
N ASN A 58 3.31 7.60 6.15
CA ASN A 58 2.01 8.08 5.68
C ASN A 58 1.06 6.91 5.43
N LEU A 59 1.55 5.86 4.78
CA LEU A 59 0.75 4.67 4.53
C LEU A 59 0.40 3.96 5.84
N GLU A 60 1.34 3.85 6.77
CA GLU A 60 1.10 3.25 8.08
C GLU A 60 0.03 4.01 8.85
N LYS A 61 0.03 5.34 8.77
CA LYS A 61 -0.99 6.15 9.44
C LYS A 61 -2.39 5.86 8.89
N VAL A 62 -2.50 5.72 7.58
CA VAL A 62 -3.79 5.39 6.96
C VAL A 62 -4.26 4.02 7.42
N LEU A 63 -3.35 3.05 7.48
CA LEU A 63 -3.68 1.68 7.90
C LEU A 63 -4.00 1.57 9.39
N ARG A 64 -3.31 2.33 10.23
CA ARG A 64 -3.36 2.16 11.69
C ARG A 64 -4.75 2.33 12.27
N HIS A 65 -5.54 3.25 11.72
CA HIS A 65 -6.87 3.55 12.23
C HIS A 65 -7.99 2.86 11.45
N LYS A 66 -7.64 1.99 10.52
CA LYS A 66 -8.60 1.38 9.60
C LYS A 66 -8.58 -0.13 9.73
N LYS A 67 -9.77 -0.71 9.64
CA LYS A 67 -9.94 -2.16 9.58
C LYS A 67 -10.39 -2.54 8.19
N ALA A 68 -9.88 -3.65 7.67
CA ALA A 68 -10.17 -4.09 6.30
C ALA A 68 -11.65 -4.23 6.01
N ASP A 69 -12.44 -4.63 7.00
CA ASP A 69 -13.88 -4.82 6.85
C ASP A 69 -14.70 -3.55 7.05
N LYS A 70 -14.09 -2.46 7.47
CA LYS A 70 -14.78 -1.19 7.78
C LYS A 70 -14.28 -0.02 6.94
N LEU A 71 -13.58 -0.29 5.85
CA LEU A 71 -13.07 0.76 4.99
C LEU A 71 -14.21 1.40 4.19
N THR A 72 -14.24 2.73 4.19
CA THR A 72 -15.13 3.50 3.33
C THR A 72 -14.47 3.65 1.95
N PRO A 73 -15.24 4.02 0.89
CA PRO A 73 -14.63 4.30 -0.41
C PRO A 73 -13.53 5.36 -0.34
N GLU A 74 -13.69 6.35 0.53
CA GLU A 74 -12.67 7.38 0.74
C GLU A 74 -11.40 6.79 1.34
N ASP A 75 -11.55 5.86 2.28
CA ASP A 75 -10.41 5.16 2.89
C ASP A 75 -9.66 4.33 1.85
N VAL A 76 -10.40 3.65 0.96
CA VAL A 76 -9.80 2.87 -0.12
C VAL A 76 -8.99 3.79 -1.05
N GLN A 77 -9.53 4.95 -1.39
CA GLN A 77 -8.84 5.93 -2.21
C GLN A 77 -7.56 6.42 -1.52
N ALA A 78 -7.64 6.72 -0.22
CA ALA A 78 -6.50 7.16 0.56
C ALA A 78 -5.40 6.08 0.61
N LEU A 79 -5.79 4.83 0.82
CA LEU A 79 -4.85 3.70 0.82
C LEU A 79 -4.17 3.56 -0.53
N ASN A 80 -4.95 3.58 -1.61
CA ASN A 80 -4.41 3.44 -2.96
C ASN A 80 -3.49 4.61 -3.31
N ALA A 81 -3.86 5.83 -2.95
CA ALA A 81 -3.04 7.01 -3.21
C ALA A 81 -1.71 6.93 -2.44
N ALA A 82 -1.76 6.57 -1.17
CA ALA A 82 -0.56 6.44 -0.34
C ALA A 82 0.34 5.31 -0.85
N ARG A 83 -0.26 4.18 -1.23
CA ARG A 83 0.47 3.04 -1.78
C ARG A 83 1.13 3.38 -3.11
N GLU A 84 0.42 4.08 -3.98
CA GLU A 84 0.96 4.50 -5.27
C GLU A 84 2.10 5.50 -5.10
N ALA A 85 1.96 6.44 -4.18
CA ALA A 85 3.02 7.40 -3.88
C ALA A 85 4.26 6.68 -3.37
N LEU A 86 4.08 5.71 -2.48
CA LEU A 86 5.19 4.91 -1.97
C LEU A 86 5.84 4.09 -3.10
N SER A 87 5.03 3.41 -3.91
CA SER A 87 5.54 2.62 -5.03
C SER A 87 6.33 3.46 -6.01
N ALA A 88 5.86 4.67 -6.33
CA ALA A 88 6.53 5.54 -7.29
C ALA A 88 7.97 5.85 -6.89
N ILE A 89 8.21 6.06 -5.59
CA ILE A 89 9.56 6.39 -5.11
C ILE A 89 10.35 5.16 -4.66
N ALA A 90 9.67 4.08 -4.30
CA ALA A 90 10.31 2.87 -3.79
C ALA A 90 10.56 1.80 -4.86
N THR A 91 9.97 1.92 -6.04
CA THR A 91 10.13 0.92 -7.12
C THR A 91 11.59 0.61 -7.42
N PRO A 92 12.49 1.60 -7.62
CA PRO A 92 13.89 1.29 -7.88
C PRO A 92 14.53 0.50 -6.74
N LEU A 93 14.20 0.85 -5.50
CA LEU A 93 14.72 0.15 -4.33
C LEU A 93 14.23 -1.30 -4.27
N VAL A 94 12.94 -1.50 -4.44
CA VAL A 94 12.34 -2.85 -4.39
C VAL A 94 12.88 -3.70 -5.52
N THR A 95 13.01 -3.15 -6.72
CA THR A 95 13.57 -3.85 -7.87
C THR A 95 15.00 -4.30 -7.58
N GLN A 96 15.81 -3.42 -7.04
CA GLN A 96 17.20 -3.73 -6.67
C GLN A 96 17.24 -4.83 -5.60
N TRP A 97 16.38 -4.71 -4.59
CA TRP A 97 16.29 -5.70 -3.53
C TRP A 97 15.88 -7.08 -4.06
N GLU A 98 14.92 -7.13 -4.96
CA GLU A 98 14.48 -8.39 -5.57
C GLU A 98 15.58 -9.02 -6.42
N SER A 99 16.41 -8.20 -7.07
CA SER A 99 17.56 -8.69 -7.83
C SER A 99 18.62 -9.31 -6.94
N GLU A 100 18.71 -8.89 -5.69
CA GLU A 100 19.70 -9.40 -4.74
C GLU A 100 19.30 -10.74 -4.11
N LYS A 101 18.02 -11.11 -4.24
CA LYS A 101 17.57 -12.40 -3.78
C LYS A 101 18.09 -13.49 -4.72
#